data_3d5f790568e96236bd30c4ad74ce8904
#
_entry.id   3d5f790568e96236bd30c4ad74ce8904
#
_cell.length_a   1.000
_cell.length_b   1.000
_cell.length_c   1.000
_cell.angle_alpha   90.00
_cell.angle_beta   90.00
_cell.angle_gamma   90.00
#
_symmetry.space_group_name_H-M   'P 1'
#
loop_
_entity.id
_entity.type
_entity.pdbx_description
1 polymer ?
#
loop_
_entity_poly.entity_id
_entity_poly.type
_entity_poly.pdbx_seq_one_letter_code
_entity_poly.pdbx_strand_id
1 'polypeptide(L)'
;HYQLRNVPDKERIDIAIEAGSKLCSLLLEPLQKQFGRVHVRSGYRSREVNAAGVQKHNCAADNRGFHTWDHPSENNGIGATACISVPGVSKAVFDGTVSYESMAWWVYDNLPEWSHLEFFATAEHSDEVCFNIGWLEQPLKTMTSWRRGSRENLLHRIPSAPERAALSRSLLSACDL
;
A
#
# COMPACT_ATOMS: atom_id res chain seq x y z
N HIS A 1 23.62 0.80 9.74
CA HIS A 1 22.96 1.98 10.29
C HIS A 1 23.42 3.20 9.52
N TYR A 2 22.51 3.68 8.65
CA TYR A 2 22.78 4.87 7.84
C TYR A 2 22.49 6.08 8.73
N GLN A 3 23.45 6.98 8.91
CA GLN A 3 23.23 8.28 9.57
C GLN A 3 22.47 9.25 8.65
N LEU A 4 21.46 8.74 7.92
CA LEU A 4 20.67 9.53 6.98
C LEU A 4 19.47 10.15 7.70
N ARG A 5 19.21 11.41 7.42
CA ARG A 5 18.03 12.09 7.94
C ARG A 5 16.81 11.75 7.06
N ASN A 6 15.82 11.16 7.66
CA ASN A 6 14.55 10.86 6.98
C ASN A 6 13.50 11.93 7.31
N VAL A 7 13.72 13.13 6.79
CA VAL A 7 12.82 14.29 6.99
C VAL A 7 12.58 14.97 5.65
N PRO A 8 11.39 15.55 5.43
CA PRO A 8 11.10 16.34 4.23
C PRO A 8 12.02 17.54 4.09
N ASP A 9 12.20 17.99 2.85
CA ASP A 9 12.84 19.27 2.58
C ASP A 9 12.04 20.39 3.23
N LYS A 10 12.72 21.33 3.90
CA LYS A 10 12.06 22.41 4.67
C LYS A 10 11.08 23.22 3.84
N GLU A 11 11.40 23.46 2.57
CA GLU A 11 10.59 24.22 1.63
C GLU A 11 9.40 23.43 1.06
N ARG A 12 9.35 22.12 1.34
CA ARG A 12 8.36 21.18 0.80
C ARG A 12 7.62 20.39 1.88
N ILE A 13 7.80 20.77 3.12
CA ILE A 13 7.18 20.07 4.25
C ILE A 13 5.65 20.07 4.17
N ASP A 14 5.07 21.16 3.69
CA ASP A 14 3.61 21.28 3.53
C ASP A 14 3.07 20.28 2.49
N ILE A 15 3.83 20.05 1.41
CA ILE A 15 3.47 19.05 0.40
C ILE A 15 3.46 17.64 1.03
N ALA A 16 4.50 17.31 1.82
CA ALA A 16 4.56 16.02 2.49
C ALA A 16 3.41 15.83 3.51
N ILE A 17 3.06 16.89 4.25
CA ILE A 17 1.96 16.88 5.20
C ILE A 17 0.62 16.69 4.48
N GLU A 18 0.39 17.41 3.40
CA GLU A 18 -0.83 17.29 2.60
C GLU A 18 -0.98 15.87 2.04
N ALA A 19 0.03 15.37 1.34
CA ALA A 19 0.02 14.03 0.76
C ALA A 19 -0.17 12.94 1.83
N GLY A 20 0.56 13.02 2.93
CA GLY A 20 0.44 12.09 4.05
C GLY A 20 -0.93 12.15 4.73
N SER A 21 -1.51 13.34 4.89
CA SER A 21 -2.85 13.52 5.45
C SER A 21 -3.93 12.87 4.57
N LYS A 22 -3.82 13.03 3.24
CA LYS A 22 -4.71 12.37 2.28
C LYS A 22 -4.59 10.85 2.35
N LEU A 23 -3.36 10.33 2.34
CA LEU A 23 -3.12 8.89 2.50
C LEU A 23 -3.77 8.37 3.78
N CYS A 24 -3.55 9.03 4.92
CA CYS A 24 -4.10 8.61 6.21
C CYS A 24 -5.62 8.64 6.20
N SER A 25 -6.23 9.81 5.92
CA SER A 25 -7.67 10.01 6.07
C SER A 25 -8.51 9.24 5.04
N LEU A 26 -8.00 9.07 3.81
CA LEU A 26 -8.75 8.45 2.72
C LEU A 26 -8.53 6.94 2.60
N LEU A 27 -7.39 6.43 3.09
CA LEU A 27 -7.02 5.02 2.91
C LEU A 27 -6.72 4.30 4.23
N LEU A 28 -5.80 4.82 5.06
CA LEU A 28 -5.33 4.06 6.23
C LEU A 28 -6.34 4.06 7.38
N GLU A 29 -6.99 5.17 7.66
CA GLU A 29 -8.01 5.26 8.71
C GLU A 29 -9.26 4.42 8.39
N PRO A 30 -9.80 4.43 7.15
CA PRO A 30 -10.86 3.50 6.78
C PRO A 30 -10.46 2.03 6.90
N LEU A 31 -9.22 1.66 6.50
CA LEU A 31 -8.70 0.32 6.71
C LEU A 31 -8.62 -0.03 8.19
N GLN A 32 -8.08 0.87 9.01
CA GLN A 32 -7.98 0.67 10.45
C GLN A 32 -9.36 0.56 11.10
N LYS A 33 -10.31 1.38 10.68
CA LYS A 33 -11.69 1.32 11.17
C LYS A 33 -12.35 -0.02 10.87
N GLN A 34 -12.07 -0.59 9.69
CA GLN A 34 -12.67 -1.85 9.26
C GLN A 34 -11.95 -3.08 9.82
N PHE A 35 -10.63 -3.12 9.79
CA PHE A 35 -9.83 -4.31 10.08
C PHE A 35 -9.04 -4.22 11.38
N GLY A 36 -9.23 -3.16 12.17
CA GLY A 36 -8.47 -2.93 13.38
C GLY A 36 -7.04 -2.43 13.06
N ARG A 37 -6.08 -2.95 13.81
CA ARG A 37 -4.70 -2.44 13.76
C ARG A 37 -4.07 -2.57 12.37
N VAL A 38 -3.49 -1.48 11.88
CA VAL A 38 -2.65 -1.44 10.68
C VAL A 38 -1.20 -1.24 11.10
N HIS A 39 -0.29 -2.08 10.62
CA HIS A 39 1.14 -1.94 10.81
C HIS A 39 1.74 -1.19 9.62
N VAL A 40 2.31 -0.01 9.86
CA VAL A 40 3.07 0.72 8.84
C VAL A 40 4.50 0.20 8.85
N ARG A 41 4.89 -0.47 7.77
CA ARG A 41 6.23 -1.06 7.58
C ARG A 41 7.21 -0.05 6.98
N SER A 42 6.70 0.81 6.11
CA SER A 42 7.46 1.91 5.49
C SER A 42 6.48 2.99 5.03
N GLY A 43 6.82 4.23 5.28
CA GLY A 43 6.06 5.40 4.82
C GLY A 43 6.95 6.35 4.04
N TYR A 44 7.02 7.60 4.50
CA TYR A 44 7.86 8.63 3.91
C TYR A 44 9.34 8.22 3.88
N ARG A 45 10.00 8.53 2.77
CA ARG A 45 11.45 8.45 2.59
C ARG A 45 11.97 9.75 1.99
N SER A 46 12.99 10.34 2.63
CA SER A 46 13.73 11.41 2.00
C SER A 46 14.45 10.91 0.74
N ARG A 47 14.84 11.80 -0.15
CA ARG A 47 15.59 11.44 -1.36
C ARG A 47 16.87 10.67 -1.04
N GLU A 48 17.59 11.06 0.02
CA GLU A 48 18.80 10.36 0.46
C GLU A 48 18.52 8.94 0.93
N VAL A 49 17.48 8.77 1.75
CA VAL A 49 17.03 7.43 2.22
C VAL A 49 16.57 6.58 1.05
N ASN A 50 15.82 7.15 0.10
CA ASN A 50 15.40 6.43 -1.09
C ASN A 50 16.59 6.00 -1.95
N ALA A 51 17.58 6.89 -2.19
CA ALA A 51 18.77 6.57 -2.96
C ALA A 51 19.59 5.42 -2.33
N ALA A 52 19.71 5.40 -1.01
CA ALA A 52 20.32 4.28 -0.30
C ALA A 52 19.49 2.98 -0.45
N GLY A 53 18.16 3.10 -0.45
CA GLY A 53 17.23 1.97 -0.66
C GLY A 53 17.33 1.38 -2.08
N VAL A 54 17.54 2.21 -3.10
CA VAL A 54 17.76 1.76 -4.49
C VAL A 54 18.96 0.82 -4.58
N GLN A 55 20.04 1.15 -3.88
CA GLN A 55 21.28 0.36 -3.93
C GLN A 55 21.19 -0.97 -3.16
N LYS A 56 20.36 -1.06 -2.14
CA LYS A 56 20.43 -2.15 -1.16
C LYS A 56 19.12 -2.92 -0.94
N HIS A 57 17.97 -2.35 -1.33
CA HIS A 57 16.65 -2.88 -0.99
C HIS A 57 15.66 -2.88 -2.15
N ASN A 58 16.13 -2.87 -3.39
CA ASN A 58 15.28 -2.85 -4.59
C ASN A 58 14.19 -1.76 -4.59
N CYS A 59 14.45 -0.61 -3.95
CA CYS A 59 13.55 0.51 -4.05
C CYS A 59 13.53 1.08 -5.47
N ALA A 60 12.40 1.60 -5.92
CA ALA A 60 12.33 2.30 -7.19
C ALA A 60 13.26 3.52 -7.19
N ALA A 61 13.96 3.76 -8.31
CA ALA A 61 14.86 4.91 -8.44
C ALA A 61 14.09 6.23 -8.36
N ASP A 62 12.93 6.31 -8.98
CA ASP A 62 11.99 7.42 -8.85
C ASP A 62 10.81 7.00 -7.94
N ASN A 63 10.69 7.67 -6.80
CA ASN A 63 9.63 7.49 -5.82
C ASN A 63 8.87 8.79 -5.52
N ARG A 64 8.99 9.79 -6.42
CA ARG A 64 8.25 11.06 -6.30
C ARG A 64 6.74 10.81 -6.35
N GLY A 65 6.00 11.37 -5.40
CA GLY A 65 4.57 11.13 -5.23
C GLY A 65 4.23 9.75 -4.65
N PHE A 66 5.22 8.86 -4.49
CA PHE A 66 5.04 7.55 -3.86
C PHE A 66 5.61 7.58 -2.43
N HIS A 67 6.83 7.09 -2.20
CA HIS A 67 7.44 7.17 -0.87
C HIS A 67 8.16 8.49 -0.59
N THR A 68 8.50 9.28 -1.60
CA THR A 68 9.08 10.63 -1.47
C THR A 68 7.94 11.66 -1.57
N TRP A 69 7.22 11.85 -0.45
CA TRP A 69 5.95 12.58 -0.43
C TRP A 69 6.10 14.09 -0.67
N ASP A 70 7.25 14.65 -0.33
CA ASP A 70 7.58 16.06 -0.52
C ASP A 70 7.97 16.41 -1.97
N HIS A 71 8.03 15.42 -2.85
CA HIS A 71 8.35 15.61 -4.26
C HIS A 71 7.23 15.07 -5.15
N PRO A 72 6.42 15.95 -5.76
CA PRO A 72 5.38 15.54 -6.69
C PRO A 72 5.92 14.73 -7.86
N SER A 73 5.13 13.75 -8.30
CA SER A 73 5.36 13.04 -9.56
C SER A 73 5.05 13.97 -10.74
N GLU A 74 5.81 13.88 -11.82
CA GLU A 74 5.60 14.70 -13.03
C GLU A 74 4.21 14.50 -13.62
N ASN A 75 3.71 13.27 -13.59
CA ASN A 75 2.46 12.90 -14.26
C ASN A 75 1.27 12.77 -13.30
N ASN A 76 1.51 12.64 -11.98
CA ASN A 76 0.47 12.28 -11.03
C ASN A 76 0.29 13.30 -9.89
N GLY A 77 1.05 14.41 -9.92
CA GLY A 77 0.95 15.44 -8.90
C GLY A 77 1.51 14.99 -7.55
N ILE A 78 0.96 15.54 -6.47
CA ILE A 78 1.33 15.15 -5.11
C ILE A 78 0.79 13.76 -4.79
N GLY A 79 1.46 13.07 -3.86
CA GLY A 79 1.03 11.75 -3.45
C GLY A 79 1.82 11.17 -2.30
N ALA A 80 1.26 10.12 -1.71
CA ALA A 80 1.88 9.37 -0.64
C ALA A 80 1.55 7.89 -0.73
N THR A 81 2.53 7.06 -0.40
CA THR A 81 2.42 5.60 -0.32
C THR A 81 2.92 5.12 1.03
N ALA A 82 2.24 4.15 1.59
CA ALA A 82 2.75 3.37 2.70
C ALA A 82 2.81 1.89 2.34
N CYS A 83 3.88 1.21 2.73
CA CYS A 83 3.90 -0.24 2.84
C CYS A 83 3.30 -0.61 4.18
N ILE A 84 2.25 -1.39 4.16
CA ILE A 84 1.49 -1.78 5.35
C ILE A 84 1.26 -3.29 5.40
N SER A 85 0.89 -3.76 6.58
CA SER A 85 0.23 -5.04 6.79
C SER A 85 -0.95 -4.88 7.76
N VAL A 86 -1.91 -5.77 7.65
CA VAL A 86 -3.07 -5.85 8.55
C VAL A 86 -3.01 -7.23 9.23
N PRO A 87 -2.69 -7.30 10.54
CA PRO A 87 -2.45 -8.58 11.21
C PRO A 87 -3.58 -9.59 11.10
N GLY A 88 -4.83 -9.15 11.28
CA GLY A 88 -5.99 -10.05 11.12
C GLY A 88 -6.11 -10.65 9.73
N VAL A 89 -5.86 -9.84 8.70
CA VAL A 89 -5.84 -10.29 7.30
C VAL A 89 -4.68 -11.23 7.05
N SER A 90 -3.49 -10.88 7.54
CA SER A 90 -2.29 -11.73 7.40
C SER A 90 -2.55 -13.11 8.01
N LYS A 91 -3.08 -13.16 9.23
CA LYS A 91 -3.46 -14.41 9.88
C LYS A 91 -4.42 -15.23 9.05
N ALA A 92 -5.52 -14.64 8.58
CA ALA A 92 -6.53 -15.33 7.79
C ALA A 92 -5.97 -15.88 6.46
N VAL A 93 -5.02 -15.16 5.82
CA VAL A 93 -4.34 -15.62 4.61
C VAL A 93 -3.40 -16.78 4.90
N PHE A 94 -2.61 -16.74 5.98
CA PHE A 94 -1.68 -17.81 6.33
C PHE A 94 -2.39 -19.06 6.86
N ASP A 95 -3.52 -18.90 7.53
CA ASP A 95 -4.40 -20.00 7.93
C ASP A 95 -5.13 -20.64 6.73
N GLY A 96 -5.00 -20.07 5.53
CA GLY A 96 -5.66 -20.55 4.32
C GLY A 96 -7.17 -20.28 4.27
N THR A 97 -7.68 -19.46 5.19
CA THR A 97 -9.13 -19.14 5.27
C THR A 97 -9.55 -18.22 4.12
N VAL A 98 -8.70 -17.28 3.73
CA VAL A 98 -8.94 -16.35 2.62
C VAL A 98 -7.71 -16.17 1.74
N SER A 99 -7.93 -15.74 0.50
CA SER A 99 -6.86 -15.28 -0.38
C SER A 99 -6.48 -13.82 -0.07
N TYR A 100 -5.21 -13.45 -0.27
CA TYR A 100 -4.78 -12.04 -0.20
C TYR A 100 -5.54 -11.16 -1.20
N GLU A 101 -6.01 -11.73 -2.31
CA GLU A 101 -6.83 -11.04 -3.31
C GLU A 101 -8.14 -10.53 -2.71
N SER A 102 -8.66 -11.17 -1.64
CA SER A 102 -9.85 -10.68 -0.94
C SER A 102 -9.64 -9.25 -0.40
N MET A 103 -8.43 -8.94 0.13
CA MET A 103 -8.07 -7.57 0.55
C MET A 103 -7.98 -6.63 -0.66
N ALA A 104 -7.39 -7.09 -1.76
CA ALA A 104 -7.28 -6.30 -2.98
C ALA A 104 -8.67 -5.85 -3.48
N TRP A 105 -9.61 -6.78 -3.54
CA TRP A 105 -10.97 -6.49 -4.01
C TRP A 105 -11.79 -5.72 -2.99
N TRP A 106 -11.56 -5.91 -1.70
CA TRP A 106 -12.17 -5.07 -0.68
C TRP A 106 -11.73 -3.61 -0.84
N VAL A 107 -10.44 -3.34 -1.02
CA VAL A 107 -9.92 -1.98 -1.27
C VAL A 107 -10.52 -1.40 -2.56
N TYR A 108 -10.58 -2.20 -3.62
CA TYR A 108 -11.15 -1.80 -4.92
C TYR A 108 -12.59 -1.29 -4.78
N ASP A 109 -13.42 -1.97 -4.00
CA ASP A 109 -14.85 -1.65 -3.88
C ASP A 109 -15.14 -0.60 -2.78
N ASN A 110 -14.29 -0.47 -1.75
CA ASN A 110 -14.62 0.32 -0.56
C ASN A 110 -13.77 1.59 -0.38
N LEU A 111 -12.63 1.71 -1.04
CA LEU A 111 -11.75 2.88 -0.93
C LEU A 111 -11.63 3.59 -2.29
N PRO A 112 -12.58 4.45 -2.69
CA PRO A 112 -12.60 5.03 -4.05
C PRO A 112 -11.34 5.85 -4.39
N GLU A 113 -10.66 6.39 -3.38
CA GLU A 113 -9.49 7.25 -3.53
C GLU A 113 -8.15 6.48 -3.65
N TRP A 114 -8.17 5.13 -3.63
CA TRP A 114 -6.94 4.39 -3.85
C TRP A 114 -6.37 4.68 -5.25
N SER A 115 -5.06 4.86 -5.33
CA SER A 115 -4.37 5.07 -6.60
C SER A 115 -3.66 3.81 -7.09
N HIS A 116 -2.90 3.18 -6.21
CA HIS A 116 -2.19 1.95 -6.53
C HIS A 116 -2.12 1.02 -5.33
N LEU A 117 -2.09 -0.26 -5.64
CA LEU A 117 -1.84 -1.36 -4.71
C LEU A 117 -0.74 -2.25 -5.29
N GLU A 118 0.16 -2.69 -4.44
CA GLU A 118 1.19 -3.64 -4.81
C GLU A 118 1.43 -4.63 -3.68
N PHE A 119 1.03 -5.88 -3.88
CA PHE A 119 1.26 -6.97 -2.93
C PHE A 119 2.64 -7.59 -3.16
N PHE A 120 3.46 -7.60 -2.11
CA PHE A 120 4.80 -8.17 -2.16
C PHE A 120 4.79 -9.68 -2.01
N ALA A 121 5.82 -10.33 -2.56
CA ALA A 121 6.09 -11.72 -2.28
C ALA A 121 6.22 -11.91 -0.75
N THR A 122 5.80 -13.07 -0.27
CA THR A 122 6.05 -13.43 1.12
C THR A 122 7.56 -13.54 1.29
N ALA A 123 8.15 -12.64 2.07
CA ALA A 123 9.54 -12.78 2.44
C ALA A 123 9.70 -14.08 3.25
N GLU A 124 10.81 -14.79 3.10
CA GLU A 124 11.09 -16.06 3.77
C GLU A 124 10.97 -16.02 5.31
N HIS A 125 10.91 -14.82 5.87
CA HIS A 125 10.84 -14.56 7.31
C HIS A 125 9.66 -13.68 7.72
N SER A 126 8.65 -13.49 6.87
CA SER A 126 7.50 -12.64 7.16
C SER A 126 6.24 -13.47 7.25
N ASP A 127 5.62 -13.45 8.41
CA ASP A 127 4.29 -13.96 8.69
C ASP A 127 3.19 -12.92 8.41
N GLU A 128 3.53 -11.85 7.66
CA GLU A 128 2.63 -10.78 7.31
C GLU A 128 2.42 -10.66 5.80
N VAL A 129 1.20 -10.36 5.41
CA VAL A 129 0.86 -9.96 4.04
C VAL A 129 1.11 -8.47 3.89
N CYS A 130 2.30 -8.13 3.38
CA CYS A 130 2.68 -6.74 3.16
C CYS A 130 2.25 -6.27 1.77
N PHE A 131 1.78 -5.03 1.69
CA PHE A 131 1.46 -4.38 0.44
C PHE A 131 1.65 -2.87 0.51
N ASN A 132 2.00 -2.26 -0.61
CA ASN A 132 1.91 -0.83 -0.80
C ASN A 132 0.45 -0.45 -1.07
N ILE A 133 0.01 0.62 -0.41
CA ILE A 133 -1.22 1.33 -0.73
C ILE A 133 -0.89 2.82 -0.87
N GLY A 134 -1.38 3.45 -1.92
CA GLY A 134 -1.04 4.84 -2.19
C GLY A 134 -2.22 5.66 -2.69
N TRP A 135 -2.17 6.93 -2.30
CA TRP A 135 -2.99 8.00 -2.81
C TRP A 135 -2.13 8.91 -3.71
N LEU A 136 -2.65 9.28 -4.87
CA LEU A 136 -2.08 10.28 -5.78
C LEU A 136 -3.17 11.26 -6.20
N GLU A 137 -2.82 12.52 -6.36
CA GLU A 137 -3.73 13.57 -6.83
C GLU A 137 -4.37 13.19 -8.17
N GLN A 138 -3.59 12.59 -9.06
CA GLN A 138 -4.07 11.96 -10.29
C GLN A 138 -3.84 10.45 -10.19
N PRO A 139 -4.88 9.66 -9.86
CA PRO A 139 -4.73 8.25 -9.51
C PRO A 139 -4.40 7.39 -10.73
N LEU A 140 -3.43 6.49 -10.55
CA LEU A 140 -3.00 5.53 -11.59
C LEU A 140 -3.99 4.38 -11.80
N LYS A 141 -4.73 4.01 -10.76
CA LYS A 141 -5.60 2.82 -10.72
C LYS A 141 -4.86 1.56 -11.19
N THR A 142 -3.74 1.25 -10.53
CA THR A 142 -2.96 0.04 -10.77
C THR A 142 -2.99 -0.89 -9.58
N MET A 143 -3.13 -2.18 -9.82
CA MET A 143 -3.18 -3.20 -8.80
C MET A 143 -2.33 -4.38 -9.22
N THR A 144 -1.22 -4.61 -8.52
CA THR A 144 -0.22 -5.62 -8.88
C THR A 144 0.10 -6.54 -7.72
N SER A 145 0.61 -7.73 -8.02
CA SER A 145 1.04 -8.70 -7.04
C SER A 145 2.30 -9.43 -7.48
N TRP A 146 3.19 -9.71 -6.54
CA TRP A 146 4.37 -10.55 -6.69
C TRP A 146 4.22 -11.89 -5.92
N ARG A 147 3.07 -12.14 -5.33
CA ARG A 147 2.89 -13.27 -4.40
C ARG A 147 3.00 -14.65 -5.06
N ARG A 148 2.82 -14.75 -6.36
CA ARG A 148 2.95 -15.99 -7.13
C ARG A 148 4.31 -16.15 -7.83
N GLY A 149 5.33 -15.40 -7.39
CA GLY A 149 6.69 -15.49 -7.91
C GLY A 149 6.96 -14.64 -9.15
N SER A 150 5.93 -14.08 -9.79
CA SER A 150 6.05 -13.15 -10.90
C SER A 150 5.10 -11.95 -10.69
N ARG A 151 5.38 -10.84 -11.37
CA ARG A 151 4.51 -9.67 -11.32
C ARG A 151 3.24 -9.92 -12.12
N GLU A 152 2.12 -9.89 -11.44
CA GLU A 152 0.77 -10.01 -12.04
C GLU A 152 0.03 -8.68 -11.93
N ASN A 153 -0.74 -8.33 -12.98
CA ASN A 153 -1.70 -7.24 -12.90
C ASN A 153 -3.07 -7.83 -12.58
N LEU A 154 -3.56 -7.58 -11.36
CA LEU A 154 -4.84 -8.13 -10.90
C LEU A 154 -6.03 -7.55 -11.66
N LEU A 155 -5.92 -6.33 -12.21
CA LEU A 155 -6.99 -5.70 -12.97
C LEU A 155 -7.24 -6.34 -14.35
N HIS A 156 -6.36 -7.22 -14.82
CA HIS A 156 -6.62 -7.98 -16.05
C HIS A 156 -7.75 -9.02 -15.89
N ARG A 157 -8.10 -9.39 -14.67
CA ARG A 157 -9.13 -10.39 -14.38
C ARG A 157 -9.98 -9.93 -13.20
N ILE A 158 -10.66 -8.79 -13.35
CA ILE A 158 -11.55 -8.26 -12.31
C ILE A 158 -12.72 -9.23 -12.14
N PRO A 159 -12.91 -9.83 -10.95
CA PRO A 159 -14.07 -10.66 -10.68
C PRO A 159 -15.37 -9.86 -10.84
N SER A 160 -16.46 -10.53 -11.12
CA SER A 160 -17.79 -9.90 -11.14
C SER A 160 -18.14 -9.28 -9.77
N ALA A 161 -19.04 -8.32 -9.75
CA ALA A 161 -19.44 -7.67 -8.50
C ALA A 161 -19.97 -8.67 -7.44
N PRO A 162 -20.76 -9.70 -7.78
CA PRO A 162 -21.15 -10.73 -6.82
C PRO A 162 -19.96 -11.53 -6.25
N GLU A 163 -18.98 -11.88 -7.10
CA GLU A 163 -17.79 -12.59 -6.66
C GLU A 163 -16.94 -11.73 -5.71
N ARG A 164 -16.72 -10.45 -6.03
CA ARG A 164 -16.01 -9.52 -5.14
C ARG A 164 -16.74 -9.34 -3.81
N ALA A 165 -18.06 -9.23 -3.83
CA ALA A 165 -18.87 -9.17 -2.62
C ALA A 165 -18.75 -10.44 -1.77
N ALA A 166 -18.64 -11.62 -2.40
CA ALA A 166 -18.41 -12.88 -1.69
C ALA A 166 -17.00 -12.90 -1.05
N LEU A 167 -15.96 -12.50 -1.79
CA LEU A 167 -14.60 -12.39 -1.27
C LEU A 167 -14.51 -11.42 -0.08
N SER A 168 -15.19 -10.28 -0.18
CA SER A 168 -15.25 -9.29 0.90
C SER A 168 -15.93 -9.86 2.15
N ARG A 169 -17.08 -10.55 2.02
CA ARG A 169 -17.75 -11.20 3.14
C ARG A 169 -16.87 -12.26 3.81
N SER A 170 -16.19 -13.09 3.01
CA SER A 170 -15.27 -14.10 3.54
C SER A 170 -14.12 -13.46 4.32
N LEU A 171 -13.56 -12.35 3.80
CA LEU A 171 -12.50 -11.61 4.47
C LEU A 171 -12.96 -11.03 5.81
N LEU A 172 -14.12 -10.38 5.84
CA LEU A 172 -14.66 -9.79 7.06
C LEU A 172 -14.96 -10.86 8.11
N SER A 173 -15.57 -11.97 7.71
CA SER A 173 -15.84 -13.11 8.60
C SER A 173 -14.56 -13.75 9.15
N ALA A 174 -13.50 -13.85 8.34
CA ALA A 174 -12.24 -14.43 8.76
C ALA A 174 -11.42 -13.53 9.72
N CYS A 175 -11.72 -12.23 9.73
CA CYS A 175 -11.12 -11.27 10.65
C CYS A 175 -11.96 -11.02 11.92
N ASP A 176 -13.01 -11.81 12.17
CA ASP A 176 -13.93 -11.67 13.31
C ASP A 176 -14.59 -10.26 13.40
N LEU A 177 -15.02 -9.70 12.26
CA LEU A 177 -15.57 -8.34 12.13
C LEU A 177 -17.05 -8.32 11.71
#